data_1c419a7b1ed99b53a93577ec1d274ae7
#
_entry.id   1c419a7b1ed99b53a93577ec1d274ae7
#
_cell.length_a   1.000
_cell.length_b   1.000
_cell.length_c   1.000
_cell.angle_alpha   90.00
_cell.angle_beta   90.00
_cell.angle_gamma   90.00
#
_symmetry.space_group_name_H-M   'P 1'
#
loop_
_entity.id
_entity.type
_entity.pdbx_description
1 polymer ?
#
loop_
_entity_poly.entity_id
_entity_poly.type
_entity_poly.pdbx_seq_one_letter_code
_entity_poly.pdbx_strand_id
1 'polypeptide(L)'
;MFEVRGYRSSDEEQILSLWNAALPYDPIDQRTFHRKVLLDPNFDPDWLLVAEADGQLVGFCLCLIRRVPMEKVGMEPNKGWITAFGVHPECRRKGIGTMLLERAIQLFRDADCTEVLISPYTPNYFVPGVDERNYAEGLAFLLKRGFEVVTHAISMDANIVLFDPTPYAEREQRLREQGIEIRNLRPNEVPDLMAFLKAHMPGDWVRHARELLTDITKGLGDYDQFIVAWHNGEIVGYCQFEGEHFGPYGVRSDMQGRGIGTVLMAKCLQTMRQKGLHNAWVLWTSEETAQKVYNRFGFKETRRFAILRRFL
;
A
#
# COMPACT_ATOMS: atom_id res chain seq x y z
N MET A 1 26.05 -25.70 5.77
CA MET A 1 26.10 -24.56 6.75
C MET A 1 25.41 -23.39 6.09
N PHE A 2 24.67 -22.56 6.84
CA PHE A 2 24.01 -21.39 6.28
C PHE A 2 24.83 -20.14 6.59
N GLU A 3 24.96 -19.26 5.60
CA GLU A 3 25.59 -17.94 5.76
C GLU A 3 24.55 -16.85 5.50
N VAL A 4 24.56 -15.77 6.29
CA VAL A 4 23.71 -14.58 6.07
C VAL A 4 24.58 -13.43 5.63
N ARG A 5 24.29 -12.88 4.45
CA ARG A 5 25.00 -11.75 3.84
C ARG A 5 24.03 -10.75 3.20
N GLY A 6 24.55 -9.63 2.76
CA GLY A 6 23.82 -8.68 1.91
C GLY A 6 23.62 -9.20 0.49
N TYR A 7 22.65 -8.60 -0.21
CA TYR A 7 22.32 -8.87 -1.61
C TYR A 7 23.46 -8.46 -2.55
N ARG A 8 23.62 -9.21 -3.63
CA ARG A 8 24.53 -8.91 -4.74
C ARG A 8 23.74 -8.92 -6.05
N SER A 9 24.17 -8.13 -7.04
CA SER A 9 23.48 -8.09 -8.35
C SER A 9 23.36 -9.46 -9.02
N SER A 10 24.31 -10.37 -8.78
CA SER A 10 24.24 -11.75 -9.26
C SER A 10 23.14 -12.61 -8.64
N ASP A 11 22.49 -12.12 -7.57
CA ASP A 11 21.45 -12.88 -6.84
C ASP A 11 20.06 -12.67 -7.44
N GLU A 12 19.87 -11.75 -8.40
CA GLU A 12 18.54 -11.29 -8.83
C GLU A 12 17.64 -12.44 -9.29
N GLU A 13 18.11 -13.32 -10.12
CA GLU A 13 17.31 -14.45 -10.59
C GLU A 13 16.92 -15.39 -9.45
N GLN A 14 17.88 -15.69 -8.57
CA GLN A 14 17.64 -16.55 -7.42
C GLN A 14 16.70 -15.91 -6.40
N ILE A 15 16.83 -14.60 -6.13
CA ILE A 15 15.95 -13.91 -5.16
C ILE A 15 14.51 -13.85 -5.66
N LEU A 16 14.28 -13.63 -6.95
CA LEU A 16 12.93 -13.65 -7.53
C LEU A 16 12.29 -15.05 -7.43
N SER A 17 13.05 -16.10 -7.77
CA SER A 17 12.60 -17.47 -7.63
C SER A 17 12.27 -17.81 -6.18
N LEU A 18 13.18 -17.48 -5.25
CA LEU A 18 13.01 -17.71 -3.81
C LEU A 18 11.82 -16.93 -3.26
N TRP A 19 11.65 -15.66 -3.65
CA TRP A 19 10.52 -14.82 -3.23
C TRP A 19 9.20 -15.48 -3.58
N ASN A 20 9.04 -15.88 -4.84
CA ASN A 20 7.81 -16.48 -5.34
C ASN A 20 7.51 -17.86 -4.74
N ALA A 21 8.56 -18.63 -4.40
CA ALA A 21 8.41 -19.88 -3.67
C ALA A 21 8.05 -19.68 -2.18
N ALA A 22 8.63 -18.67 -1.53
CA ALA A 22 8.43 -18.40 -0.11
C ALA A 22 7.11 -17.66 0.17
N LEU A 23 6.70 -16.76 -0.76
CA LEU A 23 5.53 -15.89 -0.66
C LEU A 23 4.56 -16.10 -1.85
N PRO A 24 3.98 -17.31 -2.01
CA PRO A 24 3.19 -17.67 -3.20
C PRO A 24 1.88 -16.89 -3.37
N TYR A 25 1.39 -16.21 -2.33
CA TYR A 25 0.21 -15.34 -2.40
C TYR A 25 0.54 -13.87 -2.73
N ASP A 26 1.84 -13.53 -2.78
CA ASP A 26 2.35 -12.20 -3.11
C ASP A 26 3.57 -12.32 -4.05
N PRO A 27 3.40 -13.00 -5.21
CA PRO A 27 4.48 -13.14 -6.17
C PRO A 27 4.84 -11.78 -6.79
N ILE A 28 6.10 -11.62 -7.13
CA ILE A 28 6.58 -10.43 -7.85
C ILE A 28 7.31 -10.82 -9.12
N ASP A 29 7.27 -9.93 -10.08
CA ASP A 29 8.11 -9.97 -11.28
C ASP A 29 9.36 -9.09 -11.13
N GLN A 30 10.28 -9.20 -12.09
CA GLN A 30 11.49 -8.40 -12.14
C GLN A 30 11.18 -6.89 -12.13
N ARG A 31 10.15 -6.46 -12.88
CA ARG A 31 9.75 -5.05 -12.94
C ARG A 31 9.32 -4.52 -11.57
N THR A 32 8.55 -5.30 -10.83
CA THR A 32 8.12 -4.97 -9.47
C THR A 32 9.30 -4.93 -8.51
N PHE A 33 10.22 -5.90 -8.61
CA PHE A 33 11.44 -5.93 -7.80
C PHE A 33 12.31 -4.70 -8.07
N HIS A 34 12.56 -4.36 -9.34
CA HIS A 34 13.30 -3.15 -9.68
C HIS A 34 12.60 -1.91 -9.12
N ARG A 35 11.32 -1.73 -9.38
CA ARG A 35 10.56 -0.52 -8.99
C ARG A 35 10.46 -0.35 -7.48
N LYS A 36 10.15 -1.43 -6.74
CA LYS A 36 9.84 -1.34 -5.30
C LYS A 36 11.02 -1.64 -4.39
N VAL A 37 12.09 -2.25 -4.92
CA VAL A 37 13.30 -2.58 -4.14
C VAL A 37 14.48 -1.79 -4.65
N LEU A 38 15.01 -2.11 -5.83
CA LEU A 38 16.28 -1.58 -6.31
C LEU A 38 16.25 -0.05 -6.57
N LEU A 39 15.10 0.49 -6.97
CA LEU A 39 14.91 1.92 -7.24
C LEU A 39 14.28 2.68 -6.05
N ASP A 40 14.07 2.02 -4.90
CA ASP A 40 13.70 2.73 -3.68
C ASP A 40 14.87 3.61 -3.22
N PRO A 41 14.66 4.92 -2.96
CA PRO A 41 15.74 5.82 -2.58
C PRO A 41 16.39 5.47 -1.22
N ASN A 42 15.77 4.60 -0.44
CA ASN A 42 16.27 4.12 0.83
C ASN A 42 16.88 2.70 0.75
N PHE A 43 16.88 2.11 -0.46
CA PHE A 43 17.45 0.78 -0.66
C PHE A 43 18.97 0.78 -0.44
N ASP A 44 19.43 -0.26 0.22
CA ASP A 44 20.82 -0.55 0.43
C ASP A 44 21.01 -2.08 0.29
N PRO A 45 21.93 -2.54 -0.57
CA PRO A 45 22.15 -3.98 -0.77
C PRO A 45 22.48 -4.74 0.51
N ASP A 46 23.18 -4.12 1.45
CA ASP A 46 23.52 -4.74 2.73
C ASP A 46 22.30 -4.91 3.66
N TRP A 47 21.19 -4.26 3.34
CA TRP A 47 19.92 -4.33 4.07
C TRP A 47 18.89 -5.26 3.43
N LEU A 48 19.16 -5.79 2.24
CA LEU A 48 18.47 -6.97 1.71
C LEU A 48 19.28 -8.21 2.10
N LEU A 49 19.01 -8.73 3.28
CA LEU A 49 19.69 -9.90 3.81
C LEU A 49 19.26 -11.15 3.04
N VAL A 50 20.22 -11.96 2.64
CA VAL A 50 19.99 -13.29 2.05
C VAL A 50 20.68 -14.35 2.86
N ALA A 51 20.03 -15.51 3.02
CA ALA A 51 20.63 -16.70 3.59
C ALA A 51 21.00 -17.65 2.44
N GLU A 52 22.27 -18.00 2.38
CA GLU A 52 22.84 -18.87 1.35
C GLU A 52 23.24 -20.22 1.93
N ALA A 53 23.00 -21.31 1.20
CA ALA A 53 23.46 -22.64 1.49
C ALA A 53 23.90 -23.32 0.18
N ASP A 54 25.14 -23.81 0.16
CA ASP A 54 25.70 -24.54 -0.98
C ASP A 54 25.51 -23.82 -2.34
N GLY A 55 25.69 -22.48 -2.34
CA GLY A 55 25.54 -21.62 -3.52
C GLY A 55 24.09 -21.30 -3.91
N GLN A 56 23.11 -21.68 -3.09
CA GLN A 56 21.68 -21.39 -3.34
C GLN A 56 21.11 -20.48 -2.27
N LEU A 57 20.29 -19.51 -2.68
CA LEU A 57 19.55 -18.67 -1.76
C LEU A 57 18.35 -19.43 -1.19
N VAL A 58 18.29 -19.53 0.14
CA VAL A 58 17.27 -20.30 0.86
C VAL A 58 16.38 -19.47 1.78
N GLY A 59 16.70 -18.17 1.96
CA GLY A 59 15.90 -17.24 2.74
C GLY A 59 16.30 -15.80 2.47
N PHE A 60 15.42 -14.86 2.75
CA PHE A 60 15.68 -13.43 2.61
C PHE A 60 14.90 -12.60 3.63
N CYS A 61 15.40 -11.39 3.90
CA CYS A 61 14.76 -10.37 4.73
C CYS A 61 15.07 -8.99 4.17
N LEU A 62 14.08 -8.31 3.61
CA LEU A 62 14.21 -6.95 3.10
C LEU A 62 13.96 -5.96 4.24
N CYS A 63 15.05 -5.33 4.68
CA CYS A 63 15.06 -4.34 5.74
C CYS A 63 15.22 -2.94 5.14
N LEU A 64 14.55 -1.96 5.70
CA LEU A 64 14.64 -0.56 5.30
C LEU A 64 14.66 0.36 6.52
N ILE A 65 15.41 1.44 6.41
CA ILE A 65 15.29 2.64 7.22
C ILE A 65 15.14 3.83 6.28
N ARG A 66 14.57 4.92 6.75
CA ARG A 66 14.42 6.11 5.93
C ARG A 66 15.71 6.92 5.92
N ARG A 67 16.38 6.99 4.77
CA ARG A 67 17.61 7.77 4.51
C ARG A 67 17.32 9.06 3.75
N VAL A 68 16.20 9.08 3.03
CA VAL A 68 15.68 10.24 2.30
C VAL A 68 14.32 10.61 2.89
N PRO A 69 14.09 11.87 3.28
CA PRO A 69 12.83 12.27 3.89
C PRO A 69 11.66 12.12 2.92
N MET A 70 10.56 11.57 3.41
CA MET A 70 9.30 11.53 2.66
C MET A 70 8.50 12.80 2.91
N GLU A 71 7.91 13.35 1.84
CA GLU A 71 7.07 14.55 1.92
C GLU A 71 5.98 14.38 2.99
N LYS A 72 5.82 15.37 3.87
CA LYS A 72 4.90 15.41 5.03
C LYS A 72 5.18 14.41 6.16
N VAL A 73 6.04 13.41 5.97
CA VAL A 73 6.35 12.40 6.99
C VAL A 73 7.71 12.62 7.63
N GLY A 74 8.68 13.10 6.84
CA GLY A 74 10.05 13.34 7.30
C GLY A 74 10.90 12.08 7.28
N MET A 75 11.88 12.02 8.18
CA MET A 75 12.91 10.97 8.23
C MET A 75 12.48 9.73 9.03
N GLU A 76 11.60 9.86 10.00
CA GLU A 76 11.22 8.77 10.93
C GLU A 76 12.45 8.00 11.51
N PRO A 77 13.43 8.68 12.11
CA PRO A 77 14.76 8.12 12.38
C PRO A 77 14.73 6.93 13.36
N ASN A 78 13.67 6.82 14.18
CA ASN A 78 13.54 5.77 15.19
C ASN A 78 12.94 4.47 14.64
N LYS A 79 12.55 4.43 13.35
CA LYS A 79 11.82 3.33 12.75
C LYS A 79 12.65 2.52 11.77
N GLY A 80 12.55 1.21 11.91
CA GLY A 80 12.96 0.26 10.90
C GLY A 80 11.75 -0.51 10.34
N TRP A 81 11.85 -0.98 9.10
CA TRP A 81 10.82 -1.79 8.45
C TRP A 81 11.42 -3.07 7.88
N ILE A 82 10.74 -4.19 8.12
CA ILE A 82 10.89 -5.42 7.36
C ILE A 82 9.71 -5.49 6.40
N THR A 83 9.95 -5.22 5.12
CA THR A 83 8.89 -5.11 4.11
C THR A 83 8.58 -6.43 3.41
N ALA A 84 9.54 -7.35 3.42
CA ALA A 84 9.37 -8.72 2.94
C ALA A 84 10.33 -9.66 3.69
N PHE A 85 9.85 -10.86 4.00
CA PHE A 85 10.61 -11.85 4.75
C PHE A 85 10.14 -13.25 4.34
N GLY A 86 11.08 -14.11 3.93
CA GLY A 86 10.73 -15.43 3.47
C GLY A 86 11.84 -16.46 3.64
N VAL A 87 11.46 -17.71 3.80
CA VAL A 87 12.36 -18.87 3.78
C VAL A 87 11.76 -19.90 2.82
N HIS A 88 12.59 -20.45 1.94
CA HIS A 88 12.19 -21.48 0.98
C HIS A 88 11.44 -22.60 1.70
N PRO A 89 10.29 -23.07 1.21
CA PRO A 89 9.45 -24.05 1.91
C PRO A 89 10.23 -25.28 2.41
N GLU A 90 11.07 -25.85 1.57
CA GLU A 90 11.88 -27.04 1.91
C GLU A 90 13.01 -26.78 2.91
N CYS A 91 13.33 -25.50 3.16
CA CYS A 91 14.38 -25.08 4.09
C CYS A 91 13.83 -24.55 5.42
N ARG A 92 12.50 -24.52 5.59
CA ARG A 92 11.87 -24.11 6.84
C ARG A 92 12.24 -25.02 8.02
N ARG A 93 12.08 -24.51 9.25
CA ARG A 93 12.31 -25.21 10.53
C ARG A 93 13.78 -25.65 10.76
N LYS A 94 14.73 -25.07 9.99
CA LYS A 94 16.18 -25.31 10.12
C LYS A 94 16.92 -24.12 10.75
N GLY A 95 16.22 -23.17 11.38
CA GLY A 95 16.80 -22.00 12.05
C GLY A 95 17.04 -20.78 11.15
N ILE A 96 16.91 -20.88 9.83
CA ILE A 96 17.24 -19.83 8.84
C ILE A 96 16.47 -18.54 9.13
N GLY A 97 15.15 -18.63 9.33
CA GLY A 97 14.34 -17.46 9.64
C GLY A 97 14.75 -16.76 10.94
N THR A 98 15.23 -17.52 11.93
CA THR A 98 15.75 -16.95 13.18
C THR A 98 17.05 -16.18 12.93
N MET A 99 18.00 -16.76 12.19
CA MET A 99 19.26 -16.07 11.85
C MET A 99 19.04 -14.79 11.05
N LEU A 100 18.17 -14.83 10.04
CA LEU A 100 17.81 -13.63 9.26
C LEU A 100 17.20 -12.55 10.13
N LEU A 101 16.23 -12.90 10.99
CA LEU A 101 15.58 -11.93 11.86
C LEU A 101 16.54 -11.35 12.91
N GLU A 102 17.39 -12.17 13.53
CA GLU A 102 18.41 -11.70 14.49
C GLU A 102 19.39 -10.74 13.83
N ARG A 103 19.84 -11.06 12.61
CA ARG A 103 20.70 -10.15 11.84
C ARG A 103 20.01 -8.84 11.48
N ALA A 104 18.73 -8.90 11.06
CA ALA A 104 17.91 -7.72 10.79
C ALA A 104 17.75 -6.84 12.04
N ILE A 105 17.41 -7.43 13.18
CA ILE A 105 17.30 -6.70 14.46
C ILE A 105 18.62 -6.04 14.85
N GLN A 106 19.77 -6.70 14.61
CA GLN A 106 21.06 -6.10 14.89
C GLN A 106 21.33 -4.89 13.98
N LEU A 107 21.02 -4.98 12.66
CA LEU A 107 21.15 -3.84 11.74
C LEU A 107 20.31 -2.64 12.20
N PHE A 108 19.07 -2.88 12.65
CA PHE A 108 18.22 -1.79 13.14
C PHE A 108 18.78 -1.16 14.44
N ARG A 109 19.34 -1.96 15.36
CA ARG A 109 19.99 -1.44 16.56
C ARG A 109 21.24 -0.62 16.23
N ASP A 110 22.06 -1.12 15.30
CA ASP A 110 23.28 -0.42 14.85
C ASP A 110 22.94 0.90 14.14
N ALA A 111 21.71 1.06 13.66
CA ALA A 111 21.17 2.28 13.06
C ALA A 111 20.33 3.12 14.03
N ASP A 112 20.43 2.89 15.35
CA ASP A 112 19.73 3.62 16.40
C ASP A 112 18.19 3.58 16.30
N CYS A 113 17.62 2.59 15.59
CA CYS A 113 16.18 2.40 15.59
C CYS A 113 15.69 1.92 16.97
N THR A 114 14.53 2.43 17.40
CA THR A 114 13.91 2.00 18.67
C THR A 114 12.71 1.09 18.45
N GLU A 115 12.19 1.03 17.23
CA GLU A 115 11.09 0.14 16.85
C GLU A 115 11.27 -0.42 15.44
N VAL A 116 10.76 -1.63 15.22
CA VAL A 116 10.71 -2.29 13.91
C VAL A 116 9.26 -2.68 13.60
N LEU A 117 8.83 -2.33 12.38
CA LEU A 117 7.51 -2.69 11.85
C LEU A 117 7.64 -3.79 10.79
N ILE A 118 6.69 -4.71 10.76
CA ILE A 118 6.52 -5.63 9.62
C ILE A 118 5.55 -4.98 8.66
N SER A 119 6.08 -4.57 7.47
CA SER A 119 5.34 -3.61 6.65
C SER A 119 4.94 -2.44 7.57
N PRO A 120 4.11 -1.50 7.32
CA PRO A 120 3.78 -0.87 6.08
C PRO A 120 4.76 0.27 5.77
N TYR A 121 5.83 -0.01 5.13
CA TYR A 121 6.80 0.99 4.67
C TYR A 121 6.25 1.74 3.46
N THR A 122 5.86 2.99 3.60
CA THR A 122 5.56 3.86 2.45
C THR A 122 6.84 4.47 1.89
N PRO A 123 7.02 4.47 0.57
CA PRO A 123 6.04 4.24 -0.48
C PRO A 123 5.95 2.78 -0.97
N ASN A 124 6.90 1.92 -0.70
CA ASN A 124 7.12 0.68 -1.44
C ASN A 124 6.79 -0.61 -0.68
N TYR A 125 5.86 -0.58 0.28
CA TYR A 125 5.36 -1.85 0.84
C TYR A 125 4.64 -2.69 -0.23
N PHE A 126 4.71 -4.02 -0.10
CA PHE A 126 4.04 -4.97 -1.00
C PHE A 126 2.61 -5.24 -0.55
N VAL A 127 2.45 -5.47 0.74
CA VAL A 127 1.18 -5.67 1.43
C VAL A 127 1.21 -4.93 2.77
N PRO A 128 0.06 -4.60 3.37
CA PRO A 128 0.00 -3.76 4.57
C PRO A 128 0.63 -4.38 5.83
N GLY A 129 0.69 -5.71 5.89
CA GLY A 129 1.14 -6.46 7.05
C GLY A 129 1.27 -7.94 6.73
N VAL A 130 1.20 -8.80 7.73
CA VAL A 130 1.21 -10.26 7.56
C VAL A 130 -0.22 -10.75 7.34
N ASP A 131 -0.49 -11.42 6.22
CA ASP A 131 -1.79 -12.05 5.96
C ASP A 131 -2.04 -13.16 6.98
N GLU A 132 -3.09 -12.96 7.79
CA GLU A 132 -3.38 -13.83 8.93
C GLU A 132 -3.74 -15.26 8.54
N ARG A 133 -4.33 -15.43 7.36
CA ARG A 133 -4.75 -16.72 6.84
C ARG A 133 -3.64 -17.42 6.06
N ASN A 134 -3.10 -16.72 5.09
CA ASN A 134 -2.19 -17.31 4.12
C ASN A 134 -0.76 -17.48 4.67
N TYR A 135 -0.36 -16.64 5.65
CA TYR A 135 0.96 -16.70 6.29
C TYR A 135 0.85 -16.86 7.82
N ALA A 136 -0.12 -17.63 8.30
CA ALA A 136 -0.37 -17.86 9.73
C ALA A 136 0.87 -18.38 10.49
N GLU A 137 1.68 -19.26 9.86
CA GLU A 137 2.93 -19.74 10.45
C GLU A 137 3.98 -18.64 10.60
N GLY A 138 4.08 -17.75 9.61
CA GLY A 138 4.94 -16.57 9.64
C GLY A 138 4.51 -15.59 10.74
N LEU A 139 3.20 -15.35 10.86
CA LEU A 139 2.64 -14.54 11.94
C LEU A 139 2.99 -15.12 13.31
N ALA A 140 2.73 -16.41 13.52
CA ALA A 140 3.06 -17.10 14.79
C ALA A 140 4.58 -17.08 15.09
N PHE A 141 5.42 -17.17 14.07
CA PHE A 141 6.87 -17.04 14.17
C PHE A 141 7.28 -15.66 14.71
N LEU A 142 6.72 -14.56 14.16
CA LEU A 142 7.03 -13.19 14.55
C LEU A 142 6.50 -12.86 15.96
N LEU A 143 5.27 -13.27 16.28
CA LEU A 143 4.70 -13.08 17.62
C LEU A 143 5.56 -13.75 18.71
N LYS A 144 6.04 -14.98 18.47
CA LYS A 144 6.96 -15.68 19.41
C LYS A 144 8.30 -14.98 19.58
N ARG A 145 8.64 -14.00 18.73
CA ARG A 145 9.89 -13.23 18.77
C ARG A 145 9.69 -11.78 19.22
N GLY A 146 8.59 -11.53 19.92
CA GLY A 146 8.33 -10.27 20.59
C GLY A 146 7.73 -9.19 19.69
N PHE A 147 7.25 -9.54 18.50
CA PHE A 147 6.37 -8.64 17.75
C PHE A 147 4.97 -8.68 18.34
N GLU A 148 4.28 -7.56 18.32
CA GLU A 148 2.88 -7.41 18.75
C GLU A 148 2.02 -6.89 17.60
N VAL A 149 0.75 -7.27 17.56
CA VAL A 149 -0.22 -6.73 16.61
C VAL A 149 -0.63 -5.33 17.07
N VAL A 150 -0.36 -4.33 16.24
CA VAL A 150 -0.73 -2.93 16.50
C VAL A 150 -2.14 -2.64 16.00
N THR A 151 -2.45 -3.12 14.79
CA THR A 151 -3.75 -2.94 14.13
C THR A 151 -3.88 -3.92 12.97
N HIS A 152 -5.05 -3.90 12.33
CA HIS A 152 -5.32 -4.70 11.15
C HIS A 152 -5.62 -3.82 9.94
N ALA A 153 -5.23 -4.30 8.77
CA ALA A 153 -5.64 -3.75 7.49
C ALA A 153 -6.47 -4.79 6.73
N ILE A 154 -7.47 -4.34 6.00
CA ILE A 154 -8.38 -5.19 5.23
C ILE A 154 -8.25 -4.83 3.75
N SER A 155 -8.01 -5.83 2.90
CA SER A 155 -8.19 -5.72 1.46
C SER A 155 -9.59 -6.14 1.08
N MET A 156 -10.15 -5.43 0.12
CA MET A 156 -11.51 -5.70 -0.36
C MET A 156 -11.56 -5.57 -1.88
N ASP A 157 -12.48 -6.28 -2.51
CA ASP A 157 -12.81 -6.11 -3.91
C ASP A 157 -14.32 -6.16 -4.17
N ALA A 158 -14.72 -5.62 -5.32
CA ALA A 158 -16.08 -5.66 -5.82
C ALA A 158 -16.09 -5.90 -7.33
N ASN A 159 -16.97 -6.74 -7.81
CA ASN A 159 -17.31 -6.79 -9.23
C ASN A 159 -18.20 -5.59 -9.58
N ILE A 160 -17.77 -4.77 -10.54
CA ILE A 160 -18.45 -3.53 -10.94
C ILE A 160 -19.15 -3.60 -12.31
N VAL A 161 -19.15 -4.76 -12.95
CA VAL A 161 -19.76 -4.94 -14.29
C VAL A 161 -21.22 -4.46 -14.32
N LEU A 162 -21.97 -4.77 -13.27
CA LEU A 162 -23.38 -4.40 -13.14
C LEU A 162 -23.60 -3.23 -12.18
N PHE A 163 -22.55 -2.46 -11.86
CA PHE A 163 -22.69 -1.32 -10.96
C PHE A 163 -23.67 -0.30 -11.53
N ASP A 164 -24.70 0.03 -10.75
CA ASP A 164 -25.73 1.01 -11.09
C ASP A 164 -25.54 2.29 -10.24
N PRO A 165 -25.22 3.44 -10.85
CA PRO A 165 -25.08 4.71 -10.15
C PRO A 165 -26.43 5.36 -9.81
N THR A 166 -27.56 4.90 -10.39
CA THR A 166 -28.89 5.51 -10.23
C THR A 166 -29.31 5.74 -8.77
N PRO A 167 -29.08 4.81 -7.82
CA PRO A 167 -29.43 5.03 -6.42
C PRO A 167 -28.75 6.23 -5.75
N TYR A 168 -27.68 6.74 -6.35
CA TYR A 168 -26.89 7.87 -5.80
C TYR A 168 -27.24 9.22 -6.44
N ALA A 169 -28.04 9.24 -7.53
CA ALA A 169 -28.37 10.42 -8.31
C ALA A 169 -29.08 11.52 -7.48
N GLU A 170 -30.06 11.12 -6.67
CA GLU A 170 -30.80 12.07 -5.79
C GLU A 170 -29.85 12.71 -4.76
N ARG A 171 -28.89 11.93 -4.23
CA ARG A 171 -27.90 12.48 -3.30
C ARG A 171 -26.93 13.44 -4.00
N GLU A 172 -26.51 13.14 -5.20
CA GLU A 172 -25.71 14.05 -6.02
C GLU A 172 -26.45 15.36 -6.28
N GLN A 173 -27.74 15.29 -6.62
CA GLN A 173 -28.55 16.48 -6.86
C GLN A 173 -28.65 17.35 -5.60
N ARG A 174 -28.91 16.75 -4.43
CA ARG A 174 -28.92 17.48 -3.14
C ARG A 174 -27.57 18.16 -2.82
N LEU A 175 -26.45 17.51 -3.13
CA LEU A 175 -25.12 18.13 -2.96
C LEU A 175 -24.94 19.31 -3.90
N ARG A 176 -25.37 19.19 -5.16
CA ARG A 176 -25.33 20.27 -6.15
C ARG A 176 -26.16 21.49 -5.69
N GLU A 177 -27.34 21.27 -5.11
CA GLU A 177 -28.18 22.34 -4.53
C GLU A 177 -27.49 23.04 -3.34
N GLN A 178 -26.59 22.34 -2.66
CA GLN A 178 -25.74 22.89 -1.59
C GLN A 178 -24.45 23.55 -2.13
N GLY A 179 -24.30 23.70 -3.44
CA GLY A 179 -23.09 24.27 -4.06
C GLY A 179 -21.89 23.31 -4.09
N ILE A 180 -22.12 21.99 -3.94
CA ILE A 180 -21.06 20.99 -4.01
C ILE A 180 -21.15 20.28 -5.36
N GLU A 181 -20.18 20.53 -6.23
CA GLU A 181 -20.06 19.89 -7.55
C GLU A 181 -19.07 18.72 -7.47
N ILE A 182 -19.50 17.53 -7.94
CA ILE A 182 -18.63 16.35 -7.99
C ILE A 182 -18.45 15.93 -9.45
N ARG A 183 -17.22 15.98 -9.93
CA ARG A 183 -16.85 15.74 -11.34
C ARG A 183 -15.39 15.32 -11.49
N ASN A 184 -14.99 15.00 -12.71
CA ASN A 184 -13.60 14.72 -13.03
C ASN A 184 -12.73 15.97 -12.87
N LEU A 185 -11.48 15.77 -12.49
CA LEU A 185 -10.44 16.81 -12.40
C LEU A 185 -10.19 17.39 -13.81
N ARG A 186 -10.03 18.70 -13.89
CA ARG A 186 -9.57 19.38 -15.11
C ARG A 186 -8.05 19.58 -15.06
N PRO A 187 -7.37 19.59 -16.23
CA PRO A 187 -5.90 19.74 -16.26
C PRO A 187 -5.37 20.97 -15.52
N ASN A 188 -6.08 22.10 -15.61
CA ASN A 188 -5.71 23.35 -14.96
C ASN A 188 -5.95 23.38 -13.44
N GLU A 189 -6.60 22.36 -12.87
CA GLU A 189 -6.93 22.25 -11.44
C GLU A 189 -5.93 21.37 -10.66
N VAL A 190 -4.87 20.91 -11.31
CA VAL A 190 -3.79 20.13 -10.65
C VAL A 190 -3.21 20.87 -9.44
N PRO A 191 -2.94 22.20 -9.48
CA PRO A 191 -2.45 22.91 -8.30
C PRO A 191 -3.41 22.85 -7.12
N ASP A 192 -4.73 22.95 -7.38
CA ASP A 192 -5.76 22.91 -6.33
C ASP A 192 -5.86 21.52 -5.69
N LEU A 193 -5.80 20.46 -6.51
CA LEU A 193 -5.73 19.08 -6.01
C LEU A 193 -4.50 18.86 -5.13
N MET A 194 -3.33 19.31 -5.58
CA MET A 194 -2.09 19.15 -4.82
C MET A 194 -2.13 19.95 -3.51
N ALA A 195 -2.71 21.14 -3.51
CA ALA A 195 -2.90 21.96 -2.31
C ALA A 195 -3.85 21.26 -1.32
N PHE A 196 -4.98 20.73 -1.81
CA PHE A 196 -5.94 19.99 -1.00
C PHE A 196 -5.29 18.74 -0.35
N LEU A 197 -4.57 17.93 -1.12
CA LEU A 197 -3.90 16.75 -0.62
C LEU A 197 -2.85 17.09 0.44
N LYS A 198 -2.05 18.13 0.21
CA LYS A 198 -1.03 18.60 1.16
C LYS A 198 -1.64 19.06 2.48
N ALA A 199 -2.75 19.79 2.42
CA ALA A 199 -3.38 20.36 3.60
C ALA A 199 -4.19 19.34 4.41
N HIS A 200 -4.92 18.44 3.76
CA HIS A 200 -6.01 17.71 4.38
C HIS A 200 -5.87 16.19 4.37
N MET A 201 -4.99 15.62 3.53
CA MET A 201 -4.90 14.16 3.37
C MET A 201 -3.59 13.59 3.96
N PRO A 202 -3.51 12.28 4.23
CA PRO A 202 -2.28 11.63 4.67
C PRO A 202 -1.10 11.87 3.71
N GLY A 203 0.13 11.85 4.24
CA GLY A 203 1.31 12.25 3.49
C GLY A 203 1.58 11.48 2.21
N ASP A 204 1.32 10.19 2.19
CA ASP A 204 1.57 9.33 1.03
C ASP A 204 0.60 9.58 -0.15
N TRP A 205 -0.57 10.15 0.11
CA TRP A 205 -1.56 10.43 -0.93
C TRP A 205 -1.11 11.50 -1.92
N VAL A 206 -0.30 12.47 -1.47
CA VAL A 206 0.33 13.47 -2.35
C VAL A 206 1.23 12.79 -3.38
N ARG A 207 2.00 11.79 -2.95
CA ARG A 207 2.88 11.02 -3.82
C ARG A 207 2.09 10.20 -4.83
N HIS A 208 1.09 9.43 -4.39
CA HIS A 208 0.21 8.65 -5.27
C HIS A 208 -0.44 9.51 -6.36
N ALA A 209 -0.99 10.67 -5.99
CA ALA A 209 -1.57 11.59 -6.96
C ALA A 209 -0.51 12.12 -7.96
N ARG A 210 0.69 12.46 -7.45
CA ARG A 210 1.78 12.96 -8.31
C ARG A 210 2.27 11.91 -9.30
N GLU A 211 2.39 10.66 -8.89
CA GLU A 211 2.79 9.56 -9.77
C GLU A 211 1.78 9.35 -10.89
N LEU A 212 0.49 9.22 -10.56
CA LEU A 212 -0.56 9.07 -11.56
C LEU A 212 -0.64 10.30 -12.49
N LEU A 213 -0.57 11.53 -11.96
CA LEU A 213 -0.51 12.74 -12.79
C LEU A 213 0.72 12.74 -13.72
N THR A 214 1.86 12.26 -13.24
CA THR A 214 3.07 12.13 -14.07
C THR A 214 2.86 11.12 -15.20
N ASP A 215 2.19 10.01 -14.94
CA ASP A 215 1.87 9.02 -15.97
C ASP A 215 0.83 9.54 -16.98
N ILE A 216 -0.14 10.34 -16.55
CA ILE A 216 -1.06 11.07 -17.43
C ILE A 216 -0.28 11.98 -18.40
N THR A 217 0.74 12.72 -17.94
CA THR A 217 1.56 13.56 -18.81
C THR A 217 2.38 12.78 -19.84
N LYS A 218 2.62 11.49 -19.61
CA LYS A 218 3.28 10.56 -20.55
C LYS A 218 2.29 9.86 -21.49
N GLY A 219 0.99 10.14 -21.38
CA GLY A 219 -0.06 9.48 -22.14
C GLY A 219 -0.42 8.07 -21.63
N LEU A 220 -0.08 7.74 -20.39
CA LEU A 220 -0.35 6.44 -19.77
C LEU A 220 -1.63 6.44 -18.92
N GLY A 221 -2.41 7.52 -18.97
CA GLY A 221 -3.66 7.66 -18.23
C GLY A 221 -4.41 8.93 -18.64
N ASP A 222 -5.52 9.19 -17.95
CA ASP A 222 -6.41 10.32 -18.21
C ASP A 222 -6.82 11.03 -16.91
N TYR A 223 -7.16 12.31 -17.00
CA TYR A 223 -7.65 13.10 -15.86
C TYR A 223 -8.99 12.61 -15.28
N ASP A 224 -9.75 11.81 -16.01
CA ASP A 224 -10.97 11.17 -15.51
C ASP A 224 -10.69 10.08 -14.44
N GLN A 225 -9.43 9.68 -14.25
CA GLN A 225 -9.00 8.85 -13.14
C GLN A 225 -9.00 9.60 -11.79
N PHE A 226 -9.21 10.92 -11.80
CA PHE A 226 -9.40 11.74 -10.61
C PHE A 226 -10.82 12.31 -10.60
N ILE A 227 -11.59 11.99 -9.57
CA ILE A 227 -12.90 12.58 -9.30
C ILE A 227 -12.75 13.49 -8.08
N VAL A 228 -13.19 14.74 -8.22
CA VAL A 228 -13.06 15.78 -7.19
C VAL A 228 -14.42 16.34 -6.80
N ALA A 229 -14.55 16.73 -5.54
CA ALA A 229 -15.69 17.46 -5.01
C ALA A 229 -15.26 18.91 -4.78
N TRP A 230 -15.92 19.84 -5.46
CA TRP A 230 -15.71 21.28 -5.34
C TRP A 230 -16.78 21.92 -4.49
N HIS A 231 -16.40 22.87 -3.64
CA HIS A 231 -17.30 23.71 -2.87
C HIS A 231 -16.67 25.07 -2.62
N ASN A 232 -17.38 26.14 -2.97
CA ASN A 232 -16.92 27.54 -2.79
C ASN A 232 -15.53 27.84 -3.36
N GLY A 233 -15.21 27.27 -4.53
CA GLY A 233 -13.92 27.49 -5.21
C GLY A 233 -12.75 26.64 -4.68
N GLU A 234 -13.00 25.67 -3.80
CA GLU A 234 -12.00 24.78 -3.22
C GLU A 234 -12.36 23.32 -3.42
N ILE A 235 -11.35 22.46 -3.55
CA ILE A 235 -11.55 21.00 -3.48
C ILE A 235 -11.79 20.62 -2.01
N VAL A 236 -12.86 19.89 -1.76
CA VAL A 236 -13.25 19.41 -0.42
C VAL A 236 -13.26 17.89 -0.31
N GLY A 237 -13.01 17.20 -1.39
CA GLY A 237 -12.89 15.75 -1.43
C GLY A 237 -12.39 15.26 -2.77
N TYR A 238 -11.81 14.07 -2.80
CA TYR A 238 -11.34 13.44 -4.02
C TYR A 238 -11.36 11.92 -3.91
N CYS A 239 -11.32 11.26 -5.04
CA CYS A 239 -10.84 9.90 -5.17
C CYS A 239 -10.08 9.73 -6.49
N GLN A 240 -9.22 8.73 -6.56
CA GLN A 240 -8.53 8.34 -7.77
C GLN A 240 -8.61 6.82 -7.96
N PHE A 241 -8.25 6.36 -9.16
CA PHE A 241 -8.06 4.94 -9.43
C PHE A 241 -6.95 4.73 -10.47
N GLU A 242 -6.28 3.60 -10.40
CA GLU A 242 -5.25 3.18 -11.34
C GLU A 242 -5.53 1.72 -11.76
N GLY A 243 -5.91 1.50 -13.02
CA GLY A 243 -6.49 0.23 -13.42
C GLY A 243 -7.68 -0.12 -12.53
N GLU A 244 -7.72 -1.32 -11.98
CA GLU A 244 -8.76 -1.77 -11.06
C GLU A 244 -8.50 -1.39 -9.59
N HIS A 245 -7.36 -0.79 -9.27
CA HIS A 245 -7.06 -0.28 -7.93
C HIS A 245 -7.83 1.01 -7.66
N PHE A 246 -8.83 0.93 -6.77
CA PHE A 246 -9.61 2.06 -6.28
C PHE A 246 -8.89 2.72 -5.10
N GLY A 247 -8.76 4.03 -5.16
CA GLY A 247 -8.16 4.84 -4.09
C GLY A 247 -6.75 5.34 -4.44
N PRO A 248 -6.20 6.21 -3.57
CA PRO A 248 -6.80 6.75 -2.34
C PRO A 248 -8.06 7.58 -2.55
N TYR A 249 -8.90 7.66 -1.49
CA TYR A 249 -10.11 8.46 -1.52
C TYR A 249 -10.40 9.10 -0.16
N GLY A 250 -10.82 10.36 -0.14
CA GLY A 250 -11.08 11.07 1.10
C GLY A 250 -11.87 12.37 0.95
N VAL A 251 -12.45 12.80 2.07
CA VAL A 251 -13.21 14.06 2.19
C VAL A 251 -12.64 14.85 3.37
N ARG A 252 -12.46 16.14 3.18
CA ARG A 252 -12.03 17.10 4.22
C ARG A 252 -12.88 16.92 5.49
N SER A 253 -12.23 16.92 6.65
CA SER A 253 -12.87 16.52 7.92
C SER A 253 -14.14 17.33 8.27
N ASP A 254 -14.12 18.64 8.01
CA ASP A 254 -15.27 19.55 8.24
C ASP A 254 -16.42 19.37 7.24
N MET A 255 -16.19 18.63 6.15
CA MET A 255 -17.17 18.34 5.09
C MET A 255 -17.69 16.89 5.13
N GLN A 256 -17.22 16.11 6.09
CA GLN A 256 -17.70 14.73 6.28
C GLN A 256 -19.16 14.69 6.77
N GLY A 257 -19.80 13.53 6.65
CA GLY A 257 -21.19 13.33 7.05
C GLY A 257 -22.25 13.86 6.08
N ARG A 258 -21.87 14.64 5.07
CA ARG A 258 -22.80 15.24 4.08
C ARG A 258 -23.13 14.31 2.91
N GLY A 259 -22.46 13.14 2.80
CA GLY A 259 -22.66 12.19 1.69
C GLY A 259 -21.73 12.40 0.50
N ILE A 260 -20.78 13.34 0.57
CA ILE A 260 -19.80 13.63 -0.49
C ILE A 260 -19.02 12.36 -0.85
N GLY A 261 -18.46 11.67 0.14
CA GLY A 261 -17.68 10.44 -0.09
C GLY A 261 -18.48 9.35 -0.80
N THR A 262 -19.79 9.23 -0.50
CA THR A 262 -20.66 8.29 -1.17
C THR A 262 -20.80 8.59 -2.66
N VAL A 263 -20.98 9.86 -3.04
CA VAL A 263 -21.12 10.25 -4.45
C VAL A 263 -19.76 10.20 -5.16
N LEU A 264 -18.66 10.58 -4.51
CA LEU A 264 -17.31 10.40 -5.05
C LEU A 264 -17.05 8.94 -5.44
N MET A 265 -17.33 8.01 -4.52
CA MET A 265 -17.14 6.57 -4.78
C MET A 265 -18.06 6.09 -5.91
N ALA A 266 -19.34 6.47 -5.90
CA ALA A 266 -20.27 6.09 -6.96
C ALA A 266 -19.80 6.56 -8.34
N LYS A 267 -19.35 7.80 -8.46
CA LYS A 267 -18.80 8.35 -9.73
C LYS A 267 -17.51 7.66 -10.13
N CYS A 268 -16.63 7.37 -9.18
CA CYS A 268 -15.39 6.66 -9.46
C CYS A 268 -15.67 5.26 -10.03
N LEU A 269 -16.51 4.47 -9.36
CA LEU A 269 -16.91 3.14 -9.85
C LEU A 269 -17.62 3.19 -11.19
N GLN A 270 -18.45 4.21 -11.42
CA GLN A 270 -19.09 4.45 -12.72
C GLN A 270 -18.03 4.72 -13.81
N THR A 271 -17.06 5.58 -13.54
CA THR A 271 -15.98 5.89 -14.49
C THR A 271 -15.12 4.66 -14.78
N MET A 272 -14.74 3.91 -13.75
CA MET A 272 -14.01 2.64 -13.89
C MET A 272 -14.77 1.67 -14.82
N ARG A 273 -16.08 1.47 -14.59
CA ARG A 273 -16.91 0.63 -15.43
C ARG A 273 -17.00 1.15 -16.88
N GLN A 274 -17.15 2.47 -17.09
CA GLN A 274 -17.20 3.09 -18.42
C GLN A 274 -15.90 2.90 -19.19
N LYS A 275 -14.75 2.79 -18.48
CA LYS A 275 -13.44 2.46 -19.06
C LYS A 275 -13.28 0.95 -19.35
N GLY A 276 -14.31 0.13 -19.13
CA GLY A 276 -14.30 -1.31 -19.37
C GLY A 276 -13.65 -2.13 -18.26
N LEU A 277 -13.41 -1.54 -17.08
CA LEU A 277 -12.93 -2.28 -15.93
C LEU A 277 -14.06 -3.11 -15.31
N HIS A 278 -13.72 -4.32 -14.86
CA HIS A 278 -14.70 -5.27 -14.35
C HIS A 278 -14.72 -5.33 -12.82
N ASN A 279 -13.63 -4.98 -12.18
CA ASN A 279 -13.47 -5.02 -10.73
C ASN A 279 -12.98 -3.68 -10.19
N ALA A 280 -13.20 -3.46 -8.91
CA ALA A 280 -12.55 -2.42 -8.12
C ALA A 280 -12.01 -3.07 -6.85
N TRP A 281 -10.74 -2.83 -6.52
CA TRP A 281 -10.16 -3.38 -5.30
C TRP A 281 -9.39 -2.32 -4.53
N VAL A 282 -9.31 -2.50 -3.20
CA VAL A 282 -8.53 -1.68 -2.29
C VAL A 282 -7.59 -2.59 -1.50
N LEU A 283 -6.34 -2.15 -1.35
CA LEU A 283 -5.33 -2.92 -0.63
C LEU A 283 -5.46 -2.74 0.88
N TRP A 284 -5.81 -1.54 1.32
CA TRP A 284 -5.81 -1.18 2.73
C TRP A 284 -7.01 -0.31 3.10
N THR A 285 -7.88 -0.85 3.95
CA THR A 285 -8.91 -0.09 4.66
C THR A 285 -8.99 -0.56 6.11
N SER A 286 -9.61 0.25 6.98
CA SER A 286 -9.95 -0.15 8.35
C SER A 286 -11.26 -0.93 8.38
N GLU A 287 -11.47 -1.72 9.42
CA GLU A 287 -12.73 -2.46 9.62
C GLU A 287 -13.95 -1.52 9.67
N GLU A 288 -13.81 -0.41 10.36
CA GLU A 288 -14.87 0.61 10.43
C GLU A 288 -15.25 1.16 9.06
N THR A 289 -14.24 1.51 8.24
CA THR A 289 -14.46 2.03 6.89
C THR A 289 -15.01 0.96 5.95
N ALA A 290 -14.52 -0.29 6.08
CA ALA A 290 -15.03 -1.43 5.34
C ALA A 290 -16.54 -1.60 5.56
N GLN A 291 -16.98 -1.62 6.81
CA GLN A 291 -18.38 -1.81 7.18
C GLN A 291 -19.26 -0.59 6.80
N LYS A 292 -18.81 0.61 7.08
CA LYS A 292 -19.61 1.83 6.90
C LYS A 292 -19.69 2.30 5.45
N VAL A 293 -18.65 2.04 4.65
CA VAL A 293 -18.52 2.57 3.29
C VAL A 293 -18.50 1.44 2.27
N TYR A 294 -17.44 0.65 2.22
CA TYR A 294 -17.17 -0.28 1.12
C TYR A 294 -18.24 -1.36 0.94
N ASN A 295 -18.75 -1.95 2.03
CA ASN A 295 -19.79 -2.98 1.98
C ASN A 295 -21.07 -2.49 1.27
N ARG A 296 -21.39 -1.18 1.36
CA ARG A 296 -22.57 -0.59 0.70
C ARG A 296 -22.45 -0.54 -0.82
N PHE A 297 -21.22 -0.60 -1.33
CA PHE A 297 -20.90 -0.64 -2.75
C PHE A 297 -20.60 -2.05 -3.26
N GLY A 298 -20.89 -3.07 -2.45
CA GLY A 298 -20.71 -4.46 -2.84
C GLY A 298 -19.31 -5.02 -2.66
N PHE A 299 -18.38 -4.24 -2.08
CA PHE A 299 -17.05 -4.75 -1.75
C PHE A 299 -17.14 -5.86 -0.71
N LYS A 300 -16.30 -6.87 -0.86
CA LYS A 300 -16.12 -8.01 0.05
C LYS A 300 -14.70 -8.08 0.53
N GLU A 301 -14.51 -8.43 1.80
CA GLU A 301 -13.19 -8.71 2.35
C GLU A 301 -12.55 -9.89 1.60
N THR A 302 -11.34 -9.70 1.12
CA THR A 302 -10.55 -10.72 0.42
C THR A 302 -9.37 -11.19 1.25
N ARG A 303 -8.71 -10.26 1.96
CA ARG A 303 -7.56 -10.55 2.82
C ARG A 303 -7.58 -9.67 4.06
N ARG A 304 -7.04 -10.19 5.15
CA ARG A 304 -6.84 -9.46 6.41
C ARG A 304 -5.38 -9.58 6.82
N PHE A 305 -4.79 -8.45 7.17
CA PHE A 305 -3.38 -8.35 7.51
C PHE A 305 -3.19 -7.84 8.93
N ALA A 306 -2.36 -8.52 9.71
CA ALA A 306 -1.86 -8.04 10.98
C ALA A 306 -0.66 -7.10 10.74
N ILE A 307 -0.75 -5.86 11.20
CA ILE A 307 0.37 -4.92 11.21
C ILE A 307 1.11 -5.11 12.52
N LEU A 308 2.38 -5.46 12.44
CA LEU A 308 3.17 -5.84 13.60
C LEU A 308 4.23 -4.80 13.91
N ARG A 309 4.53 -4.66 15.21
CA ARG A 309 5.61 -3.83 15.73
C ARG A 309 6.39 -4.60 16.80
N ARG A 310 7.67 -4.31 16.91
CA ARG A 310 8.53 -4.72 18.01
C ARG A 310 9.39 -3.54 18.45
N PHE A 311 9.45 -3.26 19.75
CA PHE A 311 10.45 -2.37 20.31
C PHE A 311 11.81 -3.10 20.48
N LEU A 312 12.94 -2.35 20.32
CA LEU A 312 14.29 -2.90 20.28
C LEU A 312 15.05 -2.73 21.59
#